data_8aeadbaa8bdd6f8cf406eec1ebc3cb96
#
_entry.id   8aeadbaa8bdd6f8cf406eec1ebc3cb96
#
_cell.length_a   1.000
_cell.length_b   1.000
_cell.length_c   1.000
_cell.angle_alpha   90.00
_cell.angle_beta   90.00
_cell.angle_gamma   90.00
#
_symmetry.space_group_name_H-M   'P 1'
#
loop_
_entity.id
_entity.type
_entity.pdbx_description
1 polymer ?
#
loop_
_entity_poly.entity_id
_entity_poly.type
_entity_poly.pdbx_seq_one_letter_code
_entity_poly.pdbx_strand_id
1 'polypeptide(L)'
;MSNYIQPKLWSNELNAGNLEPLLECYAEDAILFATFQTEPLVTPQGIRDYFTGFLSREDAGVRFDESTITNHSISENAYVSTGLYEFFYRENGEEVRHPARFTYVVEVGMSHKIKHHHSSVIPA
;
A
#
# COMPACT_ATOMS: atom_id res chain seq x y z
N MET A 1 -0.18 15.49 18.70
CA MET A 1 -1.16 14.58 18.15
C MET A 1 -0.61 13.90 16.91
N SER A 2 -0.74 12.63 16.88
CA SER A 2 -0.20 11.87 15.79
C SER A 2 -1.20 11.85 14.63
N ASN A 3 -0.69 12.10 13.44
CA ASN A 3 -1.50 12.08 12.23
C ASN A 3 -0.97 11.05 11.27
N TYR A 4 -0.94 9.81 11.74
CA TYR A 4 -0.51 8.70 10.89
C TYR A 4 -1.67 8.26 9.99
N ILE A 5 -2.05 9.13 9.05
CA ILE A 5 -3.21 8.86 8.21
C ILE A 5 -2.92 7.89 7.07
N GLN A 6 -1.65 7.78 6.65
CA GLN A 6 -1.26 6.68 5.79
C GLN A 6 -0.81 5.53 6.68
N PRO A 7 -1.02 4.32 6.31
CA PRO A 7 -1.53 3.83 5.03
C PRO A 7 -3.05 3.68 4.95
N LYS A 8 -3.80 4.17 5.95
CA LYS A 8 -5.25 4.03 5.96
C LYS A 8 -5.91 4.69 4.74
N LEU A 9 -5.47 5.91 4.38
CA LEU A 9 -5.97 6.59 3.20
C LEU A 9 -5.77 5.73 1.94
N TRP A 10 -4.58 5.17 1.82
CA TRP A 10 -4.23 4.29 0.71
C TRP A 10 -5.21 3.10 0.62
N SER A 11 -5.46 2.44 1.75
CA SER A 11 -6.34 1.28 1.74
C SER A 11 -7.78 1.65 1.42
N ASN A 12 -8.23 2.81 1.87
CA ASN A 12 -9.59 3.25 1.57
C ASN A 12 -9.79 3.43 0.07
N GLU A 13 -8.82 4.04 -0.61
CA GLU A 13 -8.92 4.25 -2.05
C GLU A 13 -8.78 2.95 -2.82
N LEU A 14 -7.89 2.08 -2.39
CA LEU A 14 -7.73 0.78 -3.04
C LEU A 14 -9.01 -0.03 -2.93
N ASN A 15 -9.59 -0.10 -1.74
CA ASN A 15 -10.79 -0.90 -1.52
C ASN A 15 -12.02 -0.32 -2.21
N ALA A 16 -12.02 0.97 -2.48
CA ALA A 16 -13.09 1.61 -3.24
C ALA A 16 -12.87 1.49 -4.75
N GLY A 17 -11.70 1.00 -5.18
CA GLY A 17 -11.38 0.88 -6.59
C GLY A 17 -11.05 2.21 -7.26
N ASN A 18 -10.67 3.22 -6.47
CA ASN A 18 -10.40 4.57 -6.97
C ASN A 18 -8.93 4.70 -7.36
N LEU A 19 -8.61 4.36 -8.60
CA LEU A 19 -7.22 4.32 -9.07
C LEU A 19 -6.51 5.66 -8.93
N GLU A 20 -7.08 6.75 -9.44
CA GLU A 20 -6.38 8.03 -9.41
C GLU A 20 -6.09 8.53 -7.98
N PRO A 21 -7.07 8.57 -7.07
CA PRO A 21 -6.76 8.93 -5.68
C PRO A 21 -5.77 7.98 -5.02
N LEU A 22 -5.82 6.70 -5.35
CA LEU A 22 -4.86 5.72 -4.84
C LEU A 22 -3.44 6.11 -5.26
N LEU A 23 -3.26 6.42 -6.53
CA LEU A 23 -1.94 6.79 -7.05
C LEU A 23 -1.45 8.10 -6.45
N GLU A 24 -2.37 9.01 -6.11
CA GLU A 24 -2.01 10.28 -5.48
C GLU A 24 -1.47 10.10 -4.08
N CYS A 25 -1.66 8.94 -3.47
CA CYS A 25 -1.04 8.65 -2.18
C CYS A 25 0.48 8.50 -2.29
N TYR A 26 1.00 8.24 -3.48
CA TYR A 26 2.43 8.05 -3.69
C TYR A 26 3.09 9.34 -4.15
N ALA A 27 4.29 9.61 -3.63
CA ALA A 27 5.11 10.70 -4.12
C ALA A 27 5.57 10.39 -5.54
N GLU A 28 5.90 11.42 -6.32
CA GLU A 28 6.34 11.23 -7.70
C GLU A 28 7.58 10.36 -7.82
N ASP A 29 8.46 10.44 -6.83
CA ASP A 29 9.71 9.67 -6.82
C ASP A 29 9.61 8.45 -5.92
N ALA A 30 8.40 8.00 -5.60
CA ALA A 30 8.21 6.84 -4.72
C ALA A 30 8.75 5.57 -5.35
N ILE A 31 9.21 4.67 -4.48
CA ILE A 31 9.66 3.34 -4.89
C ILE A 31 8.75 2.32 -4.22
N LEU A 32 8.21 1.41 -5.02
CA LEU A 32 7.31 0.37 -4.55
C LEU A 32 7.89 -1.01 -4.85
N PHE A 33 8.15 -1.78 -3.78
CA PHE A 33 8.41 -3.21 -3.92
C PHE A 33 7.07 -3.90 -3.71
N ALA A 34 6.37 -4.17 -4.81
CA ALA A 34 5.00 -4.66 -4.75
C ALA A 34 4.96 -6.15 -4.46
N THR A 35 3.87 -6.57 -3.79
CA THR A 35 3.72 -7.96 -3.33
C THR A 35 3.86 -8.99 -4.44
N PHE A 36 3.34 -8.68 -5.63
CA PHE A 36 3.26 -9.64 -6.72
C PHE A 36 4.17 -9.29 -7.89
N GLN A 37 5.15 -8.44 -7.65
CA GLN A 37 6.06 -7.97 -8.70
C GLN A 37 7.49 -8.27 -8.31
N THR A 38 8.27 -8.81 -9.25
CA THR A 38 9.66 -9.18 -8.97
C THR A 38 10.57 -7.96 -8.88
N GLU A 39 10.41 -7.03 -9.82
CA GLU A 39 11.27 -5.85 -9.90
C GLU A 39 10.67 -4.67 -9.14
N PRO A 40 11.50 -3.82 -8.53
CA PRO A 40 10.96 -2.62 -7.90
C PRO A 40 10.36 -1.68 -8.94
N LEU A 41 9.27 -1.04 -8.56
CA LEU A 41 8.58 -0.07 -9.40
C LEU A 41 9.09 1.30 -9.00
N VAL A 42 9.79 1.98 -9.91
CA VAL A 42 10.50 3.22 -9.59
C VAL A 42 9.96 4.44 -10.33
N THR A 43 8.84 4.28 -11.05
CA THR A 43 8.21 5.38 -11.78
C THR A 43 6.71 5.41 -11.49
N PRO A 44 6.08 6.59 -11.59
CA PRO A 44 4.62 6.66 -11.45
C PRO A 44 3.88 5.75 -12.43
N GLN A 45 4.38 5.63 -13.65
CA GLN A 45 3.72 4.78 -14.65
C GLN A 45 3.80 3.30 -14.24
N GLY A 46 4.95 2.86 -13.71
CA GLY A 46 5.08 1.48 -13.24
C GLY A 46 4.11 1.18 -12.10
N ILE A 47 3.99 2.11 -11.15
CA ILE A 47 3.06 1.94 -10.04
C ILE A 47 1.62 1.93 -10.55
N ARG A 48 1.29 2.80 -11.52
CA ARG A 48 -0.04 2.83 -12.13
C ARG A 48 -0.37 1.49 -12.79
N ASP A 49 0.55 0.98 -13.58
CA ASP A 49 0.32 -0.28 -14.30
C ASP A 49 0.07 -1.43 -13.32
N TYR A 50 0.82 -1.45 -12.22
CA TYR A 50 0.66 -2.48 -11.20
C TYR A 50 -0.74 -2.46 -10.59
N PHE A 51 -1.19 -1.29 -10.15
CA PHE A 51 -2.51 -1.20 -9.50
C PHE A 51 -3.65 -1.33 -10.50
N THR A 52 -3.46 -0.91 -11.75
CA THR A 52 -4.45 -1.18 -12.79
C THR A 52 -4.67 -2.68 -12.93
N GLY A 53 -3.58 -3.44 -12.92
CA GLY A 53 -3.66 -4.90 -13.00
C GLY A 53 -4.32 -5.51 -11.76
N PHE A 54 -3.92 -5.06 -10.58
CA PHE A 54 -4.49 -5.60 -9.34
C PHE A 54 -6.00 -5.30 -9.25
N LEU A 55 -6.39 -4.06 -9.54
CA LEU A 55 -7.79 -3.66 -9.44
C LEU A 55 -8.66 -4.26 -10.55
N SER A 56 -8.05 -4.86 -11.57
CA SER A 56 -8.81 -5.57 -12.60
C SER A 56 -9.32 -6.92 -12.10
N ARG A 57 -8.82 -7.39 -10.97
CA ARG A 57 -9.28 -8.65 -10.40
C ARG A 57 -10.61 -8.44 -9.69
N GLU A 58 -11.44 -9.46 -9.69
CA GLU A 58 -12.78 -9.38 -9.11
C GLU A 58 -12.70 -9.17 -7.60
N ASP A 59 -13.41 -8.14 -7.10
CA ASP A 59 -13.50 -7.83 -5.67
C ASP A 59 -12.14 -7.68 -5.00
N ALA A 60 -11.17 -7.10 -5.71
CA ALA A 60 -9.83 -6.89 -5.18
C ALA A 60 -9.82 -5.88 -4.03
N GLY A 61 -9.03 -6.17 -3.01
CA GLY A 61 -8.92 -5.27 -1.86
C GLY A 61 -7.80 -5.67 -0.93
N VAL A 62 -7.73 -4.97 0.20
CA VAL A 62 -6.72 -5.20 1.22
C VAL A 62 -7.36 -5.03 2.60
N ARG A 63 -6.92 -5.84 3.57
CA ARG A 63 -7.35 -5.73 4.97
C ARG A 63 -6.11 -5.63 5.85
N PHE A 64 -6.04 -4.59 6.67
CA PHE A 64 -4.98 -4.48 7.66
C PHE A 64 -5.30 -5.29 8.90
N ASP A 65 -4.28 -5.89 9.49
CA ASP A 65 -4.37 -6.37 10.86
C ASP A 65 -3.96 -5.19 11.75
N GLU A 66 -4.96 -4.45 12.22
CA GLU A 66 -4.74 -3.20 12.96
C GLU A 66 -3.86 -3.42 14.19
N SER A 67 -3.95 -4.59 14.81
CA SER A 67 -3.18 -4.86 16.03
C SER A 67 -1.68 -4.94 15.78
N THR A 68 -1.26 -5.10 14.54
CA THR A 68 0.16 -5.21 14.20
C THR A 68 0.79 -3.91 13.76
N ILE A 69 -0.02 -2.87 13.55
CA ILE A 69 0.51 -1.62 12.97
C ILE A 69 1.31 -0.86 14.01
N THR A 70 2.54 -0.51 13.65
CA THR A 70 3.41 0.30 14.47
C THR A 70 3.86 1.51 13.65
N ASN A 71 3.74 2.69 14.23
CA ASN A 71 4.14 3.93 13.58
C ASN A 71 5.30 4.54 14.35
N HIS A 72 6.35 4.93 13.63
CA HIS A 72 7.53 5.56 14.22
C HIS A 72 7.82 6.87 13.52
N SER A 73 7.85 7.96 14.30
CA SER A 73 8.26 9.25 13.75
C SER A 73 9.76 9.20 13.47
N ILE A 74 10.15 9.60 12.26
CA ILE A 74 11.57 9.74 11.90
C ILE A 74 12.00 11.17 12.17
N SER A 75 11.14 12.13 11.83
CA SER A 75 11.36 13.55 12.05
C SER A 75 9.99 14.19 12.12
N GLU A 76 9.94 15.50 12.26
CA GLU A 76 8.64 16.17 12.24
C GLU A 76 7.98 16.11 10.86
N ASN A 77 8.72 15.70 9.83
CA ASN A 77 8.22 15.66 8.45
C ASN A 77 8.12 14.25 7.87
N ALA A 78 8.42 13.22 8.63
CA ALA A 78 8.40 11.87 8.09
C ALA A 78 8.15 10.82 9.17
N TYR A 79 7.53 9.72 8.78
CA TYR A 79 7.35 8.58 9.68
C TYR A 79 7.39 7.27 8.90
N VAL A 80 7.57 6.18 9.65
CA VAL A 80 7.51 4.82 9.11
C VAL A 80 6.31 4.13 9.72
N SER A 81 5.56 3.42 8.90
CA SER A 81 4.44 2.60 9.35
C SER A 81 4.71 1.17 8.93
N THR A 82 4.64 0.22 9.87
CA THR A 82 4.91 -1.20 9.59
C THR A 82 3.80 -2.06 10.15
N GLY A 83 3.64 -3.25 9.59
CA GLY A 83 2.64 -4.17 10.09
C GLY A 83 2.33 -5.28 9.10
N LEU A 84 1.18 -5.89 9.32
CA LEU A 84 0.67 -6.98 8.49
C LEU A 84 -0.62 -6.57 7.84
N TYR A 85 -0.82 -7.03 6.62
CA TYR A 85 -2.09 -6.87 5.92
C TYR A 85 -2.29 -8.07 5.01
N GLU A 86 -3.46 -8.13 4.38
CA GLU A 86 -3.81 -9.27 3.56
C GLU A 86 -4.46 -8.73 2.30
N PHE A 87 -3.91 -9.08 1.14
CA PHE A 87 -4.55 -8.79 -0.13
C PHE A 87 -5.54 -9.90 -0.46
N PHE A 88 -6.63 -9.55 -1.10
CA PHE A 88 -7.63 -10.54 -1.49
C PHE A 88 -8.28 -10.15 -2.82
N TYR A 89 -8.81 -11.15 -3.47
CA TYR A 89 -9.62 -11.00 -4.67
C TYR A 89 -10.40 -12.30 -4.86
N ARG A 90 -11.33 -12.31 -5.80
CA ARG A 90 -12.08 -13.53 -6.10
C ARG A 90 -11.59 -14.13 -7.39
N GLU A 91 -11.51 -15.45 -7.40
CA GLU A 91 -11.09 -16.20 -8.56
C GLU A 91 -11.92 -17.48 -8.60
N ASN A 92 -12.65 -17.68 -9.68
CA ASN A 92 -13.54 -18.84 -9.84
C ASN A 92 -14.55 -18.94 -8.69
N GLY A 93 -15.07 -17.79 -8.24
CA GLY A 93 -16.08 -17.76 -7.19
C GLY A 93 -15.56 -17.90 -5.77
N GLU A 94 -14.25 -18.04 -5.60
CA GLU A 94 -13.65 -18.22 -4.27
C GLU A 94 -12.74 -17.05 -3.93
N GLU A 95 -12.70 -16.69 -2.64
CA GLU A 95 -11.79 -15.66 -2.18
C GLU A 95 -10.37 -16.23 -2.08
N VAL A 96 -9.44 -15.54 -2.74
CA VAL A 96 -8.01 -15.87 -2.67
C VAL A 96 -7.37 -14.82 -1.78
N ARG A 97 -6.59 -15.26 -0.78
CA ARG A 97 -5.98 -14.37 0.21
C ARG A 97 -4.47 -14.53 0.22
N HIS A 98 -3.78 -13.39 0.35
CA HIS A 98 -2.31 -13.37 0.37
C HIS A 98 -1.87 -12.53 1.57
N PRO A 99 -1.66 -13.16 2.73
CA PRO A 99 -1.11 -12.44 3.89
C PRO A 99 0.28 -11.92 3.57
N ALA A 100 0.55 -10.69 3.99
CA ALA A 100 1.78 -10.00 3.63
C ALA A 100 2.25 -9.09 4.75
N ARG A 101 3.49 -8.64 4.64
CA ARG A 101 4.13 -7.70 5.55
C ARG A 101 4.37 -6.40 4.80
N PHE A 102 4.31 -5.29 5.52
CA PHE A 102 4.51 -4.00 4.85
C PHE A 102 5.39 -3.05 5.64
N THR A 103 6.02 -2.16 4.91
CA THR A 103 6.68 -0.97 5.42
C THR A 103 6.33 0.20 4.51
N TYR A 104 5.84 1.28 5.09
CA TYR A 104 5.63 2.53 4.38
C TYR A 104 6.53 3.59 5.00
N VAL A 105 7.23 4.35 4.16
CA VAL A 105 7.89 5.58 4.60
C VAL A 105 7.05 6.71 4.04
N VAL A 106 6.57 7.58 4.92
CA VAL A 106 5.61 8.62 4.56
C VAL A 106 6.22 9.99 4.84
N GLU A 107 6.17 10.85 3.83
CA GLU A 107 6.57 12.24 3.96
C GLU A 107 5.32 13.06 4.25
N VAL A 108 5.33 13.79 5.36
CA VAL A 108 4.13 14.49 5.81
C VAL A 108 4.01 15.77 4.97
N GLY A 109 4.33 16.73 4.84
CA GLY A 109 4.10 17.88 4.00
C GLY A 109 2.65 18.31 4.01
N MET A 110 2.17 18.80 2.90
CA MET A 110 0.79 19.26 2.75
C MET A 110 -0.17 18.10 2.57
N SER A 111 0.35 16.96 2.13
CA SER A 111 -0.42 15.74 1.99
C SER A 111 0.52 14.58 2.27
N HIS A 112 0.09 13.64 3.06
CA HIS A 112 0.93 12.52 3.49
C HIS A 112 1.25 11.62 2.29
N LYS A 113 2.40 11.82 1.66
CA LYS A 113 2.81 11.06 0.47
C LYS A 113 3.71 9.89 0.84
N ILE A 114 3.43 8.74 0.26
CA ILE A 114 4.24 7.54 0.44
C ILE A 114 5.49 7.70 -0.40
N LYS A 115 6.65 7.70 0.23
CA LYS A 115 7.95 7.77 -0.45
C LYS A 115 8.49 6.39 -0.75
N HIS A 116 8.19 5.44 0.11
CA HIS A 116 8.66 4.06 -0.05
C HIS A 116 7.61 3.12 0.50
N HIS A 117 7.33 2.07 -0.24
CA HIS A 117 6.39 1.04 0.18
C HIS A 117 6.99 -0.31 -0.17
N HIS A 118 7.21 -1.13 0.83
CA HIS A 118 7.71 -2.49 0.63
C HIS A 118 6.63 -3.46 1.09
N SER A 119 6.28 -4.39 0.24
CA SER A 119 5.27 -5.40 0.53
C SER A 119 5.78 -6.76 0.11
N SER A 120 5.70 -7.74 1.01
CA SER A 120 6.11 -9.10 0.68
C SER A 120 5.20 -10.09 1.37
N VAL A 121 4.95 -11.22 0.70
CA VAL A 121 4.13 -12.28 1.31
C VAL A 121 4.84 -12.82 2.54
N ILE A 122 4.05 -13.26 3.51
CA ILE A 122 4.61 -13.89 4.71
C ILE A 122 5.12 -15.27 4.31
N PRO A 123 6.39 -15.60 4.63
CA PRO A 123 6.93 -16.92 4.28
C PRO A 123 6.13 -18.04 4.92
N ALA A 124 5.97 -19.10 4.18
CA ALA A 124 5.26 -20.27 4.67
C ALA A 124 6.13 -21.09 5.63
#